data_d327a84cd78f713b81729426f2a49d57
#
_entry.id   d327a84cd78f713b81729426f2a49d57
#
_cell.length_a   1.000
_cell.length_b   1.000
_cell.length_c   1.000
_cell.angle_alpha   90.00
_cell.angle_beta   90.00
_cell.angle_gamma   90.00
#
_symmetry.space_group_name_H-M   'P 1'
#
loop_
_entity.id
_entity.type
_entity.pdbx_description
1 polymer ?
#
loop_
_entity_poly.entity_id
_entity_poly.type
_entity_poly.pdbx_seq_one_letter_code
_entity_poly.pdbx_strand_id
1 'polypeptide(L)'
;MRCPFCQNEDTQVKDSRPTEDGAAIRRRRQCDKCSSRFTTFERVQLRDLVVLKRSGRRAPFDRDKLARSVAIALRKRPVNEEQVEKMLSDIVRRLESSGESEVTSGTIGEMVMAALRDLDSVGYVRYASVYKDFTEASDFADFIEGAETSPKGKP
;
A
#
# COMPACT_ATOMS: atom_id res chain seq x y z
N MET A 1 0.96 -13.91 -19.67
CA MET A 1 1.75 -13.41 -18.50
C MET A 1 2.62 -14.54 -17.99
N ARG A 2 3.92 -14.29 -17.81
CA ARG A 2 4.86 -15.32 -17.37
C ARG A 2 4.60 -15.80 -15.95
N CYS A 3 4.80 -17.09 -15.73
CA CYS A 3 4.71 -17.68 -14.39
C CYS A 3 5.85 -17.17 -13.50
N PRO A 4 5.59 -16.65 -12.29
CA PRO A 4 6.64 -16.14 -11.40
C PRO A 4 7.53 -17.25 -10.82
N PHE A 5 7.11 -18.51 -10.90
CA PHE A 5 7.83 -19.64 -10.33
C PHE A 5 8.74 -20.36 -11.34
N CYS A 6 8.25 -20.62 -12.56
CA CYS A 6 9.00 -21.37 -13.57
C CYS A 6 9.25 -20.64 -14.90
N GLN A 7 8.87 -19.36 -14.96
CA GLN A 7 9.04 -18.46 -16.12
C GLN A 7 8.34 -18.93 -17.42
N ASN A 8 7.46 -19.93 -17.34
CA ASN A 8 6.63 -20.32 -18.48
C ASN A 8 5.80 -19.12 -18.97
N GLU A 9 5.69 -18.94 -20.27
CA GLU A 9 5.02 -17.77 -20.87
C GLU A 9 3.50 -17.87 -20.76
N ASP A 10 2.96 -19.09 -20.78
CA ASP A 10 1.54 -19.35 -20.76
C ASP A 10 1.01 -19.65 -19.35
N THR A 11 -0.01 -18.90 -18.97
CA THR A 11 -0.73 -19.08 -17.73
C THR A 11 -2.22 -18.82 -17.96
N GLN A 12 -3.08 -19.65 -17.40
CA GLN A 12 -4.52 -19.56 -17.54
C GLN A 12 -5.14 -18.76 -16.41
N VAL A 13 -6.14 -17.94 -16.71
CA VAL A 13 -7.01 -17.31 -15.72
C VAL A 13 -8.10 -18.31 -15.35
N LYS A 14 -8.17 -18.68 -14.07
CA LYS A 14 -9.19 -19.61 -13.55
C LYS A 14 -10.38 -18.87 -12.93
N ASP A 15 -10.15 -17.68 -12.38
CA ASP A 15 -11.19 -16.85 -11.78
C ASP A 15 -10.84 -15.38 -11.97
N SER A 16 -11.85 -14.53 -12.16
CA SER A 16 -11.71 -13.10 -12.34
C SER A 16 -12.86 -12.39 -11.62
N ARG A 17 -12.54 -11.53 -10.65
CA ARG A 17 -13.52 -10.79 -9.86
C ARG A 17 -13.09 -9.35 -9.68
N PRO A 18 -14.02 -8.38 -9.68
CA PRO A 18 -13.71 -7.03 -9.22
C PRO A 18 -13.32 -7.05 -7.74
N THR A 19 -12.48 -6.11 -7.34
CA THR A 19 -12.26 -5.79 -5.92
C THR A 19 -13.52 -5.14 -5.34
N GLU A 20 -13.70 -5.18 -4.01
CA GLU A 20 -14.89 -4.62 -3.34
C GLU A 20 -15.13 -3.14 -3.66
N ASP A 21 -14.04 -2.38 -3.86
CA ASP A 21 -14.06 -0.97 -4.23
C ASP A 21 -14.24 -0.74 -5.74
N GLY A 22 -14.28 -1.81 -6.56
CA GLY A 22 -14.37 -1.73 -8.02
C GLY A 22 -13.14 -1.13 -8.72
N ALA A 23 -12.07 -0.79 -7.99
CA ALA A 23 -10.90 -0.10 -8.53
C ALA A 23 -9.92 -1.03 -9.25
N ALA A 24 -10.08 -2.34 -9.10
CA ALA A 24 -9.21 -3.34 -9.73
C ALA A 24 -9.97 -4.62 -10.09
N ILE A 25 -9.39 -5.41 -10.99
CA ILE A 25 -9.82 -6.77 -11.27
C ILE A 25 -8.77 -7.72 -10.71
N ARG A 26 -9.18 -8.53 -9.76
CA ARG A 26 -8.38 -9.62 -9.19
C ARG A 26 -8.53 -10.86 -10.04
N ARG A 27 -7.41 -11.43 -10.52
CA ARG A 27 -7.40 -12.66 -11.33
C ARG A 27 -6.58 -13.75 -10.66
N ARG A 28 -7.18 -14.91 -10.44
CA ARG A 28 -6.47 -16.12 -10.04
C ARG A 28 -5.98 -16.83 -11.28
N ARG A 29 -4.67 -17.06 -11.34
CA ARG A 29 -4.00 -17.70 -12.46
C ARG A 29 -3.40 -19.04 -12.04
N GLN A 30 -3.28 -19.94 -13.01
CA GLN A 30 -2.57 -21.21 -12.87
C GLN A 30 -1.61 -21.37 -14.05
N CYS A 31 -0.40 -21.83 -13.75
CA CYS A 31 0.59 -22.17 -14.77
C CYS A 31 0.34 -23.57 -15.30
N ASP A 32 0.32 -23.75 -16.61
CA ASP A 32 0.08 -25.06 -17.23
C ASP A 32 1.30 -25.98 -17.08
N LYS A 33 2.52 -25.42 -16.93
CA LYS A 33 3.75 -26.19 -16.82
C LYS A 33 4.03 -26.70 -15.40
N CYS A 34 3.96 -25.83 -14.38
CA CYS A 34 4.30 -26.18 -13.00
C CYS A 34 3.08 -26.27 -12.07
N SER A 35 1.87 -26.06 -12.59
CA SER A 35 0.60 -26.08 -11.86
C SER A 35 0.49 -25.09 -10.69
N SER A 36 1.50 -24.26 -10.50
CA SER A 36 1.50 -23.22 -9.45
C SER A 36 0.39 -22.20 -9.68
N ARG A 37 -0.24 -21.78 -8.59
CA ARG A 37 -1.29 -20.76 -8.59
C ARG A 37 -0.74 -19.45 -8.07
N PHE A 38 -1.17 -18.35 -8.68
CA PHE A 38 -0.82 -17.00 -8.26
C PHE A 38 -1.94 -16.03 -8.59
N THR A 39 -1.94 -14.91 -7.91
CA THR A 39 -2.95 -13.84 -8.10
C THR A 39 -2.30 -12.65 -8.80
N THR A 40 -3.06 -12.04 -9.71
CA THR A 40 -2.69 -10.78 -10.36
C THR A 40 -3.82 -9.79 -10.20
N PHE A 41 -3.46 -8.49 -10.20
CA PHE A 41 -4.41 -7.40 -10.19
C PHE A 41 -4.23 -6.57 -11.46
N GLU A 42 -5.33 -6.27 -12.13
CA GLU A 42 -5.40 -5.32 -13.23
C GLU A 42 -6.03 -4.04 -12.74
N ARG A 43 -5.36 -2.91 -12.97
CA ARG A 43 -5.78 -1.58 -12.51
C ARG A 43 -5.65 -0.57 -13.63
N VAL A 44 -6.47 0.47 -13.56
CA VAL A 44 -6.31 1.64 -14.43
C VAL A 44 -5.13 2.46 -13.91
N GLN A 45 -4.22 2.83 -14.80
CA GLN A 45 -3.19 3.84 -14.55
C GLN A 45 -3.58 5.11 -15.29
N LEU A 46 -3.92 6.17 -14.56
CA LEU A 46 -4.45 7.40 -15.15
C LEU A 46 -3.37 8.43 -15.48
N ARG A 47 -2.28 8.48 -14.71
CA ARG A 47 -1.20 9.48 -14.86
C ARG A 47 0.16 8.93 -14.45
N ASP A 48 1.21 9.56 -15.00
CA ASP A 48 2.58 9.44 -14.49
C ASP A 48 2.77 10.43 -13.33
N LEU A 49 2.56 9.96 -12.11
CA LEU A 49 2.77 10.73 -10.89
C LEU A 49 4.25 10.66 -10.49
N VAL A 50 4.86 11.81 -10.24
CA VAL A 50 6.25 11.92 -9.79
C VAL A 50 6.31 12.14 -8.28
N VAL A 51 7.19 11.42 -7.59
CA VAL A 51 7.44 11.58 -6.16
C VAL A 51 8.72 12.37 -5.93
N LEU A 52 8.59 13.51 -5.24
CA LEU A 52 9.71 14.29 -4.75
C LEU A 52 10.19 13.70 -3.40
N LYS A 53 11.41 13.19 -3.38
CA LYS A 53 12.04 12.65 -2.17
C LYS A 53 12.55 13.78 -1.26
N ARG A 54 12.76 13.47 0.04
CA ARG A 54 13.39 14.41 0.99
C ARG A 54 14.77 14.91 0.53
N SER A 55 15.49 14.10 -0.23
CA SER A 55 16.77 14.46 -0.85
C SER A 55 16.68 15.39 -2.07
N GLY A 56 15.48 15.82 -2.47
CA GLY A 56 15.22 16.58 -3.69
C GLY A 56 15.18 15.72 -4.97
N ARG A 57 15.48 14.42 -4.90
CA ARG A 57 15.42 13.53 -6.06
C ARG A 57 13.98 13.24 -6.47
N ARG A 58 13.71 13.28 -7.77
CA ARG A 58 12.44 12.87 -8.39
C ARG A 58 12.48 11.41 -8.79
N ALA A 59 11.39 10.71 -8.59
CA ALA A 59 11.21 9.32 -9.03
C ALA A 59 9.74 9.09 -9.39
N PRO A 60 9.40 8.19 -10.35
CA PRO A 60 8.03 7.84 -10.62
C PRO A 60 7.38 7.22 -9.37
N PHE A 61 6.07 7.45 -9.21
CA PHE A 61 5.30 6.79 -8.16
C PHE A 61 5.25 5.28 -8.43
N ASP A 62 5.58 4.50 -7.42
CA ASP A 62 5.58 3.04 -7.47
C ASP A 62 4.61 2.50 -6.42
N ARG A 63 3.43 2.05 -6.86
CA ARG A 63 2.39 1.47 -6.01
C ARG A 63 2.87 0.20 -5.31
N ASP A 64 3.66 -0.63 -5.99
CA ASP A 64 4.15 -1.88 -5.40
C ASP A 64 5.16 -1.60 -4.28
N LYS A 65 5.94 -0.53 -4.41
CA LYS A 65 6.81 -0.07 -3.34
C LYS A 65 6.00 0.41 -2.13
N LEU A 66 4.92 1.14 -2.36
CA LEU A 66 3.99 1.55 -1.30
C LEU A 66 3.37 0.33 -0.62
N ALA A 67 2.87 -0.64 -1.40
CA ALA A 67 2.29 -1.87 -0.90
C ALA A 67 3.29 -2.67 -0.05
N ARG A 68 4.54 -2.80 -0.50
CA ARG A 68 5.59 -3.47 0.28
C ARG A 68 5.85 -2.78 1.61
N SER A 69 5.89 -1.45 1.65
CA SER A 69 6.13 -0.71 2.91
C SER A 69 5.00 -0.92 3.92
N VAL A 70 3.76 -0.94 3.45
CA VAL A 70 2.57 -1.23 4.27
C VAL A 70 2.57 -2.68 4.75
N ALA A 71 2.89 -3.63 3.87
CA ALA A 71 2.96 -5.06 4.21
C ALA A 71 3.98 -5.36 5.31
N ILE A 72 5.12 -4.64 5.33
CA ILE A 72 6.13 -4.76 6.40
C ILE A 72 5.54 -4.30 7.73
N ALA A 73 4.85 -3.16 7.76
CA ALA A 73 4.23 -2.63 8.97
C ALA A 73 3.12 -3.55 9.50
N LEU A 74 2.35 -4.17 8.61
CA LEU A 74 1.23 -5.06 8.94
C LEU A 74 1.64 -6.54 9.09
N ARG A 75 2.92 -6.86 9.05
CA ARG A 75 3.39 -8.24 9.19
C ARG A 75 2.91 -8.88 10.50
N LYS A 76 2.24 -10.05 10.40
CA LYS A 76 1.63 -10.78 11.51
C LYS A 76 0.50 -10.01 12.23
N ARG A 77 -0.13 -9.08 11.55
CA ARG A 77 -1.34 -8.41 12.05
C ARG A 77 -2.60 -9.09 11.48
N PRO A 78 -3.74 -9.07 12.22
CA PRO A 78 -5.00 -9.67 11.79
C PRO A 78 -5.74 -8.76 10.80
N VAL A 79 -5.04 -8.31 9.75
CA VAL A 79 -5.56 -7.47 8.66
C VAL A 79 -5.58 -8.32 7.39
N ASN A 80 -6.73 -8.40 6.72
CA ASN A 80 -6.84 -9.20 5.52
C ASN A 80 -6.32 -8.43 4.28
N GLU A 81 -6.02 -9.18 3.22
CA GLU A 81 -5.48 -8.65 1.97
C GLU A 81 -6.43 -7.64 1.31
N GLU A 82 -7.74 -7.82 1.42
CA GLU A 82 -8.75 -6.94 0.81
C GLU A 82 -8.78 -5.57 1.49
N GLN A 83 -8.65 -5.52 2.81
CA GLN A 83 -8.56 -4.26 3.56
C GLN A 83 -7.31 -3.46 3.16
N VAL A 84 -6.17 -4.13 3.03
CA VAL A 84 -4.91 -3.50 2.59
C VAL A 84 -5.04 -2.99 1.16
N GLU A 85 -5.61 -3.80 0.26
CA GLU A 85 -5.80 -3.45 -1.14
C GLU A 85 -6.73 -2.24 -1.30
N LYS A 86 -7.83 -2.21 -0.55
CA LYS A 86 -8.76 -1.08 -0.50
C LYS A 86 -8.07 0.20 -0.03
N MET A 87 -7.32 0.11 1.08
CA MET A 87 -6.56 1.24 1.63
C MET A 87 -5.58 1.81 0.59
N LEU A 88 -4.81 0.94 -0.08
CA LEU A 88 -3.86 1.35 -1.11
C LEU A 88 -4.55 1.99 -2.32
N SER A 89 -5.67 1.43 -2.76
CA SER A 89 -6.46 1.97 -3.86
C SER A 89 -7.04 3.34 -3.54
N ASP A 90 -7.51 3.54 -2.31
CA ASP A 90 -8.02 4.84 -1.85
C ASP A 90 -6.92 5.91 -1.82
N ILE A 91 -5.71 5.56 -1.37
CA ILE A 91 -4.55 6.46 -1.40
C ILE A 91 -4.20 6.84 -2.84
N VAL A 92 -4.06 5.86 -3.73
CA VAL A 92 -3.73 6.10 -5.14
C VAL A 92 -4.79 6.98 -5.80
N ARG A 93 -6.08 6.68 -5.59
CA ARG A 93 -7.18 7.48 -6.13
C ARG A 93 -7.12 8.93 -5.67
N ARG A 94 -6.82 9.19 -4.38
CA ARG A 94 -6.67 10.55 -3.85
C ARG A 94 -5.49 11.29 -4.50
N LEU A 95 -4.35 10.61 -4.66
CA LEU A 95 -3.18 11.16 -5.35
C LEU A 95 -3.48 11.53 -6.80
N GLU A 96 -4.18 10.65 -7.52
CA GLU A 96 -4.57 10.88 -8.92
C GLU A 96 -5.63 11.99 -9.06
N SER A 97 -6.59 12.06 -8.13
CA SER A 97 -7.66 13.06 -8.15
C SER A 97 -7.22 14.45 -7.71
N SER A 98 -6.06 14.60 -7.05
CA SER A 98 -5.52 15.91 -6.66
C SER A 98 -5.21 16.82 -7.85
N GLY A 99 -5.06 16.25 -9.04
CA GLY A 99 -4.70 17.00 -10.24
C GLY A 99 -3.21 17.35 -10.35
N GLU A 100 -2.44 17.10 -9.32
CA GLU A 100 -1.00 17.37 -9.29
C GLU A 100 -0.21 16.28 -10.02
N SER A 101 0.81 16.67 -10.77
CA SER A 101 1.75 15.75 -11.42
C SER A 101 2.92 15.36 -10.52
N GLU A 102 3.13 16.07 -9.44
CA GLU A 102 4.20 15.85 -8.46
C GLU A 102 3.64 15.86 -7.04
N VAL A 103 4.07 14.89 -6.22
CA VAL A 103 3.70 14.77 -4.81
C VAL A 103 4.95 14.53 -3.97
N THR A 104 5.02 15.04 -2.74
CA THR A 104 6.15 14.77 -1.85
C THR A 104 6.02 13.37 -1.23
N SER A 105 7.17 12.74 -0.94
CA SER A 105 7.17 11.49 -0.16
C SER A 105 6.59 11.70 1.25
N GLY A 106 6.64 12.93 1.77
CA GLY A 106 6.00 13.35 3.01
C GLY A 106 4.49 13.20 2.95
N THR A 107 3.86 13.81 1.96
CA THR A 107 2.40 13.73 1.75
C THR A 107 1.92 12.29 1.64
N ILE A 108 2.63 11.46 0.87
CA ILE A 108 2.28 10.02 0.76
C ILE A 108 2.36 9.33 2.12
N GLY A 109 3.44 9.59 2.88
CA GLY A 109 3.62 9.02 4.20
C GLY A 109 2.52 9.42 5.19
N GLU A 110 2.09 10.68 5.17
CA GLU A 110 0.97 11.16 6.00
C GLU A 110 -0.36 10.47 5.63
N MET A 111 -0.63 10.28 4.34
CA MET A 111 -1.81 9.55 3.88
C MET A 111 -1.81 8.10 4.36
N VAL A 112 -0.66 7.41 4.29
CA VAL A 112 -0.50 6.05 4.82
C VAL A 112 -0.68 6.02 6.32
N MET A 113 -0.09 6.96 7.05
CA MET A 113 -0.22 7.09 8.49
C MET A 113 -1.68 7.26 8.91
N ALA A 114 -2.43 8.16 8.25
CA ALA A 114 -3.84 8.36 8.51
C ALA A 114 -4.65 7.07 8.29
N ALA A 115 -4.43 6.38 7.17
CA ALA A 115 -5.14 5.15 6.85
C ALA A 115 -4.79 3.99 7.80
N LEU A 116 -3.53 3.84 8.20
CA LEU A 116 -3.12 2.81 9.15
C LEU A 116 -3.64 3.05 10.56
N ARG A 117 -3.83 4.31 10.98
CA ARG A 117 -4.43 4.64 12.29
C ARG A 117 -5.81 4.02 12.44
N ASP A 118 -6.61 4.06 11.38
CA ASP A 118 -7.97 3.52 11.38
C ASP A 118 -8.00 2.00 11.19
N LEU A 119 -7.00 1.45 10.50
CA LEU A 119 -6.94 0.04 10.14
C LEU A 119 -6.33 -0.85 11.23
N ASP A 120 -5.16 -0.47 11.77
CA ASP A 120 -4.43 -1.24 12.77
C ASP A 120 -3.42 -0.36 13.54
N SER A 121 -3.66 -0.14 14.82
CA SER A 121 -2.85 0.75 15.66
C SER A 121 -1.38 0.33 15.78
N VAL A 122 -1.09 -0.98 15.80
CA VAL A 122 0.29 -1.49 15.85
C VAL A 122 1.00 -1.29 14.52
N GLY A 123 0.30 -1.53 13.40
CA GLY A 123 0.80 -1.23 12.06
C GLY A 123 1.10 0.26 11.90
N TYR A 124 0.24 1.12 12.43
CA TYR A 124 0.45 2.57 12.47
C TYR A 124 1.76 2.95 13.17
N VAL A 125 1.99 2.45 14.39
CA VAL A 125 3.21 2.74 15.16
C VAL A 125 4.46 2.21 14.47
N ARG A 126 4.42 1.00 13.90
CA ARG A 126 5.53 0.42 13.14
C ARG A 126 5.86 1.23 11.89
N TYR A 127 4.85 1.67 11.15
CA TYR A 127 5.08 2.51 9.98
C TYR A 127 5.65 3.87 10.38
N ALA A 128 5.13 4.47 11.44
CA ALA A 128 5.59 5.74 11.99
C ALA A 128 7.06 5.70 12.40
N SER A 129 7.52 4.61 13.00
CA SER A 129 8.90 4.47 13.46
C SER A 129 9.92 4.59 12.33
N VAL A 130 9.59 4.05 11.15
CA VAL A 130 10.44 4.15 9.96
C VAL A 130 10.23 5.49 9.24
N TYR A 131 8.99 5.94 9.15
CA TYR A 131 8.66 7.17 8.43
C TYR A 131 9.18 8.43 9.14
N LYS A 132 9.10 8.47 10.48
CA LYS A 132 9.57 9.58 11.33
C LYS A 132 11.01 9.39 11.81
N ASP A 133 11.66 8.30 11.39
CA ASP A 133 13.07 8.00 11.69
C ASP A 133 13.34 7.96 13.20
N PHE A 134 12.57 7.14 13.95
CA PHE A 134 12.78 6.94 15.38
C PHE A 134 14.17 6.35 15.64
N THR A 135 14.91 6.95 16.54
CA THR A 135 16.29 6.55 16.87
C THR A 135 16.43 5.98 18.28
N GLU A 136 15.51 6.35 19.18
CA GLU A 136 15.53 5.91 20.58
C GLU A 136 14.19 5.30 21.00
N ALA A 137 14.21 4.53 22.08
CA ALA A 137 12.99 3.92 22.64
C ALA A 137 11.99 4.97 23.17
N SER A 138 12.49 6.12 23.63
CA SER A 138 11.68 7.28 24.02
C SER A 138 10.81 7.81 22.91
N ASP A 139 11.29 7.77 21.64
CA ASP A 139 10.55 8.25 20.48
C ASP A 139 9.21 7.51 20.31
N PHE A 140 9.20 6.21 20.68
CA PHE A 140 7.97 5.40 20.65
C PHE A 140 6.98 5.82 21.73
N ALA A 141 7.48 6.08 22.96
CA ALA A 141 6.64 6.49 24.09
C ALA A 141 5.97 7.84 23.78
N ASP A 142 6.76 8.82 23.39
CA ASP A 142 6.29 10.17 23.06
C ASP A 142 5.28 10.16 21.91
N PHE A 143 5.53 9.29 20.90
CA PHE A 143 4.62 9.15 19.77
C PHE A 143 3.29 8.53 20.16
N ILE A 144 3.29 7.51 21.04
CA ILE A 144 2.07 6.84 21.49
C ILE A 144 1.24 7.79 22.37
N GLU A 145 1.86 8.50 23.31
CA GLU A 145 1.19 9.48 24.15
C GLU A 145 0.53 10.60 23.31
N GLY A 146 1.25 11.10 22.29
CA GLY A 146 0.72 12.09 21.36
C GLY A 146 -0.41 11.57 20.47
N ALA A 147 -0.41 10.27 20.16
CA ALA A 147 -1.46 9.64 19.35
C ALA A 147 -2.76 9.38 20.16
N GLU A 148 -2.65 9.09 21.44
CA GLU A 148 -3.81 8.85 22.33
C GLU A 148 -4.55 10.13 22.70
N THR A 149 -3.87 11.28 22.70
CA THR A 149 -4.47 12.58 23.00
C THR A 149 -5.23 13.20 21.80
N SER A 150 -5.08 12.66 20.60
CA SER A 150 -5.85 13.11 19.43
C SER A 150 -7.25 12.48 19.45
N PRO A 151 -8.35 13.27 19.48
CA PRO A 151 -9.71 12.72 19.53
C PRO A 151 -9.97 11.87 18.29
N LYS A 152 -10.40 10.61 18.53
CA LYS A 152 -10.97 9.76 17.47
C LYS A 152 -12.11 10.54 16.82
N GLY A 153 -11.93 10.96 15.58
CA GLY A 153 -13.03 11.54 14.81
C GLY A 153 -14.20 10.57 14.83
N LYS A 154 -15.32 11.02 15.44
CA LYS A 154 -16.58 10.29 15.39
C LYS A 154 -17.10 10.23 13.95
N PRO A 155 -17.85 9.16 13.62
CA PRO A 155 -18.42 8.91 12.29
C PRO A 155 -19.35 10.02 11.81
#